data_44a41851309d2d8043157647dab89443
#
_entry.id   44a41851309d2d8043157647dab89443
#
_cell.length_a   1.000
_cell.length_b   1.000
_cell.length_c   1.000
_cell.angle_alpha   90.00
_cell.angle_beta   90.00
_cell.angle_gamma   90.00
#
_symmetry.space_group_name_H-M   'P 1'
#
loop_
_entity.id
_entity.type
_entity.pdbx_description
1 polymer ?
#
loop_
_entity_poly.entity_id
_entity_poly.type
_entity_poly.pdbx_seq_one_letter_code
_entity_poly.pdbx_strand_id
1 'polypeptide(L)'
;LIPDVRHISFNQVEELEKITAKTAAVVLETIQGGAGFILPKGSYMKKVRERCNEVGALLILDEIQPGFGRTGTLFAFEQYDCVPDILVMGKGMASGLPIGAFSASQDKMRSLSEHPKLGHITTFGGNPVIASAALATLEEITSGSLIEDALEKEKQIRARLKHPLIQEIRGKGLMLALLLEDAHLVN
;
A
#
# COMPACT_ATOMS: atom_id res chain seq x y z
N LEU A 1 23.66 0.31 -0.90
CA LEU A 1 22.53 1.14 -0.45
C LEU A 1 22.59 2.48 -1.17
N ILE A 2 21.46 3.04 -1.53
CA ILE A 2 21.37 4.39 -2.10
C ILE A 2 21.80 5.36 -1.00
N PRO A 3 22.68 6.34 -1.27
CA PRO A 3 23.08 7.33 -0.27
C PRO A 3 21.85 8.16 0.18
N ASP A 4 21.93 8.72 1.38
CA ASP A 4 20.91 9.58 1.98
C ASP A 4 19.54 8.94 2.24
N VAL A 5 19.44 7.61 2.21
CA VAL A 5 18.27 6.87 2.67
C VAL A 5 18.38 6.59 4.18
N ARG A 6 17.33 6.93 4.91
CA ARG A 6 17.18 6.64 6.34
C ARG A 6 15.97 5.77 6.58
N HIS A 7 16.11 4.82 7.47
CA HIS A 7 14.99 3.98 7.90
C HIS A 7 14.42 4.49 9.21
N ILE A 8 13.09 4.47 9.31
CA ILE A 8 12.33 4.70 10.54
C ILE A 8 11.49 3.45 10.83
N SER A 9 11.30 3.15 12.11
CA SER A 9 10.53 1.99 12.52
C SER A 9 9.04 2.26 12.37
N PHE A 10 8.34 1.34 11.70
CA PHE A 10 6.90 1.44 11.52
C PHE A 10 6.17 1.41 12.87
N ASN A 11 5.13 2.23 13.02
CA ASN A 11 4.37 2.41 14.26
C ASN A 11 5.14 3.07 15.43
N GLN A 12 6.33 3.62 15.22
CA GLN A 12 7.07 4.38 16.22
C GLN A 12 6.92 5.88 15.93
N VAL A 13 5.99 6.54 16.65
CA VAL A 13 5.66 7.95 16.42
C VAL A 13 6.85 8.87 16.74
N GLU A 14 7.66 8.50 17.72
CA GLU A 14 8.84 9.23 18.15
C GLU A 14 9.89 9.33 17.03
N GLU A 15 9.93 8.35 16.15
CA GLU A 15 10.86 8.35 15.02
C GLU A 15 10.48 9.31 13.89
N LEU A 16 9.26 9.84 13.89
CA LEU A 16 8.82 10.81 12.89
C LEU A 16 9.62 12.14 12.97
N GLU A 17 10.26 12.44 14.08
CA GLU A 17 11.17 13.58 14.21
C GLU A 17 12.39 13.49 13.27
N LYS A 18 12.76 12.27 12.84
CA LYS A 18 13.82 12.06 11.84
C LYS A 18 13.43 12.56 10.44
N ILE A 19 12.15 12.80 10.18
CA ILE A 19 11.64 13.43 8.96
C ILE A 19 11.79 14.94 9.15
N THR A 20 12.65 15.57 8.33
CA THR A 20 13.03 16.98 8.47
C THR A 20 12.84 17.74 7.16
N ALA A 21 13.02 19.04 7.15
CA ALA A 21 13.00 19.86 5.94
C ALA A 21 14.05 19.45 4.87
N LYS A 22 14.98 18.56 5.20
CA LYS A 22 15.92 17.95 4.24
C LYS A 22 15.39 16.64 3.66
N THR A 23 14.24 16.14 4.11
CA THR A 23 13.62 14.91 3.61
C THR A 23 12.83 15.23 2.37
N ALA A 24 13.22 14.66 1.23
CA ALA A 24 12.50 14.84 -0.03
C ALA A 24 11.18 14.06 -0.05
N ALA A 25 11.20 12.81 0.43
CA ALA A 25 10.02 11.95 0.46
C ALA A 25 10.10 10.92 1.59
N VAL A 26 8.94 10.51 2.05
CA VAL A 26 8.73 9.36 2.94
C VAL A 26 8.01 8.29 2.13
N VAL A 27 8.60 7.09 2.07
CA VAL A 27 8.03 5.94 1.34
C VAL A 27 7.69 4.86 2.35
N LEU A 28 6.45 4.42 2.38
CA LEU A 28 6.03 3.31 3.23
C LEU A 28 4.85 2.55 2.64
N GLU A 29 4.72 1.26 3.00
CA GLU A 29 3.51 0.50 2.78
C GLU A 29 2.42 0.97 3.76
N THR A 30 1.17 1.10 3.31
CA THR A 30 0.05 1.41 4.22
C THR A 30 -0.12 0.29 5.25
N ILE A 31 0.02 -0.97 4.82
CA ILE A 31 0.09 -2.15 5.66
C ILE A 31 1.35 -2.91 5.26
N GLN A 32 2.25 -3.17 6.20
CA GLN A 32 3.51 -3.85 5.88
C GLN A 32 3.25 -5.31 5.50
N GLY A 33 3.48 -5.64 4.22
CA GLY A 33 3.27 -6.98 3.68
C GLY A 33 4.34 -7.98 4.14
N GLY A 34 5.59 -7.74 3.77
CA GLY A 34 6.71 -8.65 4.04
C GLY A 34 7.03 -8.85 5.52
N ALA A 35 6.62 -7.93 6.38
CA ALA A 35 6.80 -8.02 7.83
C ALA A 35 5.68 -8.82 8.55
N GLY A 36 4.78 -9.47 7.81
CA GLY A 36 3.69 -10.27 8.36
C GLY A 36 2.40 -9.48 8.60
N PHE A 37 2.04 -8.67 7.64
CA PHE A 37 0.79 -7.90 7.56
C PHE A 37 0.53 -7.02 8.79
N ILE A 38 1.54 -6.19 9.10
CA ILE A 38 1.49 -5.26 10.24
C ILE A 38 0.63 -4.06 9.88
N LEU A 39 -0.44 -3.87 10.65
CA LEU A 39 -1.34 -2.73 10.51
C LEU A 39 -0.77 -1.47 11.18
N PRO A 40 -1.08 -0.27 10.67
CA PRO A 40 -0.86 0.97 11.40
C PRO A 40 -1.59 0.97 12.73
N LYS A 41 -0.95 1.46 13.79
CA LYS A 41 -1.54 1.58 15.13
C LYS A 41 -2.04 2.99 15.39
N GLY A 42 -3.26 3.09 15.94
CA GLY A 42 -3.84 4.37 16.33
C GLY A 42 -3.82 5.41 15.19
N SER A 43 -3.27 6.59 15.47
CA SER A 43 -3.16 7.69 14.51
C SER A 43 -1.81 7.76 13.77
N TYR A 44 -1.03 6.66 13.73
CA TYR A 44 0.32 6.66 13.14
C TYR A 44 0.35 7.23 11.71
N MET A 45 -0.50 6.73 10.81
CA MET A 45 -0.53 7.19 9.41
C MET A 45 -0.89 8.67 9.29
N LYS A 46 -1.87 9.12 10.08
CA LYS A 46 -2.25 10.54 10.15
C LYS A 46 -1.06 11.40 10.59
N LYS A 47 -0.35 11.00 11.64
CA LYS A 47 0.85 11.71 12.12
C LYS A 47 1.99 11.72 11.09
N VAL A 48 2.17 10.63 10.34
CA VAL A 48 3.12 10.62 9.20
C VAL A 48 2.73 11.68 8.18
N ARG A 49 1.44 11.76 7.79
CA ARG A 49 0.94 12.76 6.84
C ARG A 49 1.15 14.19 7.37
N GLU A 50 0.77 14.43 8.62
CA GLU A 50 0.94 15.73 9.29
C GLU A 50 2.41 16.14 9.28
N ARG A 51 3.31 15.23 9.67
CA ARG A 51 4.75 15.51 9.68
C ARG A 51 5.31 15.80 8.29
N CYS A 52 4.90 15.06 7.27
CA CYS A 52 5.29 15.34 5.88
C CYS A 52 4.84 16.74 5.44
N ASN A 53 3.61 17.14 5.80
CA ASN A 53 3.09 18.49 5.50
C ASN A 53 3.88 19.58 6.18
N GLU A 54 4.22 19.41 7.47
CA GLU A 54 5.00 20.38 8.26
C GLU A 54 6.37 20.68 7.64
N VAL A 55 7.04 19.67 7.12
CA VAL A 55 8.42 19.80 6.61
C VAL A 55 8.51 19.93 5.09
N GLY A 56 7.39 19.79 4.38
CA GLY A 56 7.34 19.84 2.92
C GLY A 56 7.84 18.58 2.22
N ALA A 57 7.89 17.43 2.92
CA ALA A 57 8.26 16.15 2.33
C ALA A 57 7.07 15.51 1.59
N LEU A 58 7.32 14.83 0.47
CA LEU A 58 6.29 14.04 -0.20
C LEU A 58 6.00 12.76 0.57
N LEU A 59 4.71 12.38 0.66
CA LEU A 59 4.30 11.08 1.17
C LEU A 59 3.98 10.15 0.00
N ILE A 60 4.70 9.04 -0.09
CA ILE A 60 4.51 7.99 -1.10
C ILE A 60 3.98 6.76 -0.39
N LEU A 61 2.78 6.32 -0.72
CA LEU A 61 2.21 5.09 -0.17
C LEU A 61 2.28 3.95 -1.18
N ASP A 62 2.86 2.84 -0.75
CA ASP A 62 2.88 1.59 -1.49
C ASP A 62 1.60 0.81 -1.19
N GLU A 63 0.69 0.84 -2.15
CA GLU A 63 -0.57 0.09 -2.15
C GLU A 63 -0.55 -1.11 -3.12
N ILE A 64 0.65 -1.55 -3.51
CA ILE A 64 0.81 -2.69 -4.44
C ILE A 64 0.14 -3.94 -3.85
N GLN A 65 0.27 -4.18 -2.56
CA GLN A 65 -0.30 -5.36 -1.92
C GLN A 65 -1.67 -5.10 -1.26
N PRO A 66 -1.88 -4.02 -0.49
CA PRO A 66 -3.15 -3.79 0.20
C PRO A 66 -4.26 -3.19 -0.68
N GLY A 67 -3.93 -2.63 -1.84
CA GLY A 67 -4.90 -2.00 -2.73
C GLY A 67 -5.87 -2.94 -3.44
N PHE A 68 -6.73 -2.36 -4.26
CA PHE A 68 -7.74 -3.04 -5.09
C PHE A 68 -8.70 -3.93 -4.29
N GLY A 69 -9.29 -3.36 -3.23
CA GLY A 69 -10.35 -4.00 -2.45
C GLY A 69 -9.85 -5.00 -1.39
N ARG A 70 -8.53 -5.30 -1.36
CA ARG A 70 -7.96 -6.35 -0.52
C ARG A 70 -8.30 -6.23 0.96
N THR A 71 -8.43 -5.01 1.47
CA THR A 71 -8.62 -4.70 2.90
C THR A 71 -9.98 -4.13 3.24
N GLY A 72 -10.94 -4.17 2.31
CA GLY A 72 -12.30 -3.68 2.50
C GLY A 72 -12.53 -2.21 2.13
N THR A 73 -11.55 -1.58 1.48
CA THR A 73 -11.64 -0.29 0.77
C THR A 73 -10.91 -0.43 -0.55
N LEU A 74 -11.12 0.45 -1.52
CA LEU A 74 -10.40 0.37 -2.78
C LEU A 74 -8.88 0.44 -2.54
N PHE A 75 -8.44 1.38 -1.71
CA PHE A 75 -7.07 1.45 -1.20
C PHE A 75 -7.07 1.49 0.33
N ALA A 76 -6.08 0.85 0.95
CA ALA A 76 -6.04 0.73 2.40
C ALA A 76 -5.88 2.09 3.11
N PHE A 77 -5.20 3.06 2.50
CA PHE A 77 -4.99 4.39 3.10
C PHE A 77 -6.28 5.14 3.40
N GLU A 78 -7.37 4.85 2.69
CA GLU A 78 -8.69 5.46 2.92
C GLU A 78 -9.22 5.23 4.34
N GLN A 79 -8.68 4.22 5.03
CA GLN A 79 -9.08 3.84 6.39
C GLN A 79 -8.32 4.61 7.48
N TYR A 80 -7.33 5.44 7.12
CA TYR A 80 -6.35 5.98 8.07
C TYR A 80 -6.25 7.51 8.06
N ASP A 81 -7.19 8.21 7.42
CA ASP A 81 -7.17 9.68 7.30
C ASP A 81 -5.81 10.21 6.81
N CYS A 82 -5.28 9.55 5.76
CA CYS A 82 -3.91 9.74 5.27
C CYS A 82 -3.86 9.68 3.74
N VAL A 83 -4.10 10.81 3.08
CA VAL A 83 -4.00 10.88 1.61
C VAL A 83 -2.54 11.09 1.18
N PRO A 84 -1.97 10.21 0.33
CA PRO A 84 -0.60 10.36 -0.15
C PRO A 84 -0.46 11.45 -1.21
N ASP A 85 0.78 11.91 -1.43
CA ASP A 85 1.14 12.72 -2.59
C ASP A 85 1.33 11.86 -3.83
N ILE A 86 1.84 10.64 -3.64
CA ILE A 86 2.05 9.66 -4.71
C ILE A 86 1.54 8.31 -4.22
N LEU A 87 0.69 7.68 -5.02
CA LEU A 87 0.15 6.36 -4.78
C LEU A 87 0.81 5.36 -5.72
N VAL A 88 1.40 4.30 -5.18
CA VAL A 88 2.02 3.22 -5.96
C VAL A 88 1.11 2.01 -5.99
N MET A 89 0.88 1.45 -7.18
CA MET A 89 -0.11 0.40 -7.44
C MET A 89 0.48 -0.74 -8.28
N GLY A 90 -0.08 -1.94 -8.14
CA GLY A 90 0.35 -3.11 -8.90
C GLY A 90 -0.44 -4.36 -8.53
N LYS A 91 0.17 -5.53 -8.67
CA LYS A 91 -0.41 -6.86 -8.32
C LYS A 91 -1.86 -7.03 -8.77
N GLY A 92 -2.84 -6.84 -7.89
CA GLY A 92 -4.26 -7.03 -8.16
C GLY A 92 -4.84 -6.11 -9.24
N MET A 93 -4.13 -5.07 -9.65
CA MET A 93 -4.59 -4.04 -10.58
C MET A 93 -5.06 -4.58 -11.94
N ALA A 94 -4.44 -5.64 -12.47
CA ALA A 94 -4.81 -6.21 -13.77
C ALA A 94 -5.10 -7.73 -13.69
N SER A 95 -5.59 -8.23 -12.56
CA SER A 95 -6.08 -9.61 -12.37
C SER A 95 -5.14 -10.71 -12.92
N GLY A 96 -3.82 -10.55 -12.68
CA GLY A 96 -2.81 -11.53 -13.05
C GLY A 96 -1.90 -11.13 -14.20
N LEU A 97 -2.21 -10.07 -14.97
CA LEU A 97 -1.26 -9.51 -15.92
C LEU A 97 -0.23 -8.62 -15.22
N PRO A 98 1.04 -8.61 -15.68
CA PRO A 98 2.10 -7.85 -15.04
C PRO A 98 1.91 -6.34 -15.28
N ILE A 99 1.65 -5.59 -14.21
CA ILE A 99 1.47 -4.15 -14.25
C ILE A 99 2.05 -3.49 -12.99
N GLY A 100 2.59 -2.32 -13.16
CA GLY A 100 2.88 -1.36 -12.10
C GLY A 100 2.45 0.03 -12.55
N ALA A 101 1.92 0.80 -11.63
CA ALA A 101 1.52 2.18 -11.89
C ALA A 101 1.79 3.03 -10.65
N PHE A 102 1.89 4.32 -10.86
CA PHE A 102 1.79 5.30 -9.79
C PHE A 102 0.91 6.46 -10.23
N SER A 103 0.28 7.12 -9.28
CA SER A 103 -0.59 8.26 -9.50
C SER A 103 -0.18 9.40 -8.58
N ALA A 104 -0.23 10.63 -9.11
CA ALA A 104 0.03 11.84 -8.36
C ALA A 104 -0.78 13.00 -8.97
N SER A 105 -0.71 14.20 -8.35
CA SER A 105 -1.31 15.39 -8.94
C SER A 105 -0.68 15.72 -10.28
N GLN A 106 -1.45 16.39 -11.16
CA GLN A 106 -0.99 16.77 -12.50
C GLN A 106 0.31 17.57 -12.48
N ASP A 107 0.47 18.47 -11.51
CA ASP A 107 1.69 19.29 -11.40
C ASP A 107 2.93 18.44 -11.07
N LYS A 108 2.79 17.43 -10.21
CA LYS A 108 3.87 16.47 -9.94
C LYS A 108 4.18 15.62 -11.19
N MET A 109 3.15 15.16 -11.90
CA MET A 109 3.32 14.34 -13.10
C MET A 109 3.99 15.11 -14.26
N ARG A 110 3.77 16.42 -14.39
CA ARG A 110 4.43 17.26 -15.39
C ARG A 110 5.95 17.24 -15.28
N SER A 111 6.52 17.14 -14.08
CA SER A 111 7.98 17.05 -13.89
C SER A 111 8.62 15.86 -14.61
N LEU A 112 7.85 14.80 -14.89
CA LEU A 112 8.32 13.61 -15.61
C LEU A 112 8.27 13.76 -17.14
N SER A 113 7.55 14.77 -17.67
CA SER A 113 7.32 14.92 -19.11
C SER A 113 7.90 16.20 -19.69
N GLU A 114 8.14 17.22 -18.88
CA GLU A 114 8.52 18.55 -19.37
C GLU A 114 10.02 18.86 -19.23
N HIS A 115 10.67 18.43 -18.13
CA HIS A 115 12.07 18.74 -17.84
C HIS A 115 12.81 17.57 -17.17
N PRO A 116 13.47 16.68 -17.90
CA PRO A 116 13.63 16.62 -19.35
C PRO A 116 12.39 16.09 -20.08
N LYS A 117 12.21 16.45 -21.35
CA LYS A 117 11.22 15.80 -22.20
C LYS A 117 11.46 14.30 -22.21
N LEU A 118 10.38 13.51 -22.10
CA LEU A 118 10.45 12.05 -22.03
C LEU A 118 11.25 11.54 -20.81
N GLY A 119 11.22 12.26 -19.70
CA GLY A 119 11.94 11.88 -18.47
C GLY A 119 11.50 10.54 -17.85
N HIS A 120 10.33 10.05 -18.24
CA HIS A 120 9.82 8.74 -17.81
C HIS A 120 9.33 7.93 -19.02
N ILE A 121 10.19 7.01 -19.50
CA ILE A 121 9.89 6.11 -20.61
C ILE A 121 10.10 4.69 -20.17
N THR A 122 9.19 3.80 -20.55
CA THR A 122 9.35 2.34 -20.39
C THR A 122 8.97 1.64 -21.69
N THR A 123 9.66 0.55 -22.02
CA THR A 123 9.41 -0.21 -23.25
C THR A 123 7.98 -0.75 -23.33
N PHE A 124 7.45 -1.23 -22.21
CA PHE A 124 6.13 -1.87 -22.13
C PHE A 124 5.08 -1.02 -21.40
N GLY A 125 5.42 0.20 -20.99
CA GLY A 125 4.48 1.11 -20.33
C GLY A 125 3.31 1.48 -21.24
N GLY A 126 2.10 1.49 -20.68
CA GLY A 126 0.88 1.78 -21.44
C GLY A 126 0.49 0.71 -22.45
N ASN A 127 0.97 -0.53 -22.31
CA ASN A 127 0.54 -1.63 -23.18
C ASN A 127 -0.99 -1.75 -23.18
N PRO A 128 -1.66 -1.68 -24.35
CA PRO A 128 -3.13 -1.58 -24.42
C PRO A 128 -3.84 -2.83 -23.89
N VAL A 129 -3.27 -4.02 -24.04
CA VAL A 129 -3.86 -5.25 -23.51
C VAL A 129 -3.85 -5.24 -21.98
N ILE A 130 -2.72 -4.85 -21.39
CA ILE A 130 -2.59 -4.77 -19.92
C ILE A 130 -3.47 -3.64 -19.37
N ALA A 131 -3.51 -2.50 -20.03
CA ALA A 131 -4.34 -1.36 -19.64
C ALA A 131 -5.84 -1.71 -19.69
N SER A 132 -6.29 -2.45 -20.74
CA SER A 132 -7.68 -2.93 -20.84
C SER A 132 -8.02 -3.91 -19.73
N ALA A 133 -7.10 -4.81 -19.37
CA ALA A 133 -7.30 -5.73 -18.26
C ALA A 133 -7.38 -4.99 -16.91
N ALA A 134 -6.54 -3.96 -16.72
CA ALA A 134 -6.60 -3.13 -15.51
C ALA A 134 -7.92 -2.36 -15.41
N LEU A 135 -8.42 -1.81 -16.52
CA LEU A 135 -9.72 -1.13 -16.58
C LEU A 135 -10.85 -2.10 -16.21
N ALA A 136 -10.93 -3.24 -16.89
CA ALA A 136 -11.95 -4.26 -16.60
C ALA A 136 -11.89 -4.75 -15.15
N THR A 137 -10.69 -4.92 -14.60
CA THR A 137 -10.51 -5.28 -13.18
C THR A 137 -11.06 -4.21 -12.25
N LEU A 138 -10.77 -2.94 -12.53
CA LEU A 138 -11.26 -1.84 -11.72
C LEU A 138 -12.79 -1.73 -11.78
N GLU A 139 -13.37 -1.83 -12.97
CA GLU A 139 -14.82 -1.82 -13.18
C GLU A 139 -15.50 -2.96 -12.42
N GLU A 140 -14.98 -4.19 -12.50
CA GLU A 140 -15.51 -5.35 -11.78
C GLU A 140 -15.45 -5.16 -10.25
N ILE A 141 -14.30 -4.69 -9.73
CA ILE A 141 -14.12 -4.48 -8.30
C ILE A 141 -15.05 -3.39 -7.76
N THR A 142 -15.30 -2.33 -8.54
CA THR A 142 -16.07 -1.16 -8.07
C THR A 142 -17.56 -1.24 -8.37
N SER A 143 -18.00 -2.10 -9.29
CA SER A 143 -19.41 -2.23 -9.66
C SER A 143 -20.22 -3.21 -8.79
N GLY A 144 -19.54 -4.08 -8.04
CA GLY A 144 -20.16 -5.12 -7.21
C GLY A 144 -19.87 -4.95 -5.72
N SER A 145 -20.02 -6.04 -4.99
CA SER A 145 -19.80 -6.11 -3.53
C SER A 145 -18.43 -6.66 -3.15
N LEU A 146 -17.49 -6.79 -4.10
CA LEU A 146 -16.21 -7.47 -3.87
C LEU A 146 -15.38 -6.81 -2.75
N ILE A 147 -15.47 -5.48 -2.62
CA ILE A 147 -14.76 -4.71 -1.59
C ILE A 147 -15.35 -5.02 -0.21
N GLU A 148 -16.65 -4.94 -0.07
CA GLU A 148 -17.38 -5.23 1.16
C GLU A 148 -17.27 -6.71 1.54
N ASP A 149 -17.34 -7.60 0.57
CA ASP A 149 -17.19 -9.05 0.73
C ASP A 149 -15.83 -9.44 1.33
N ALA A 150 -14.79 -8.64 1.11
CA ALA A 150 -13.47 -8.90 1.69
C ALA A 150 -13.55 -8.89 3.23
N LEU A 151 -14.32 -7.98 3.83
CA LEU A 151 -14.48 -7.91 5.29
C LEU A 151 -15.36 -9.04 5.81
N GLU A 152 -16.38 -9.45 5.07
CA GLU A 152 -17.22 -10.58 5.47
C GLU A 152 -16.45 -11.90 5.39
N LYS A 153 -15.64 -12.10 4.35
CA LYS A 153 -14.74 -13.24 4.24
C LYS A 153 -13.69 -13.27 5.35
N GLU A 154 -13.15 -12.11 5.75
CA GLU A 154 -12.26 -12.00 6.91
C GLU A 154 -12.92 -12.56 8.17
N LYS A 155 -14.16 -12.13 8.48
CA LYS A 155 -14.90 -12.63 9.65
C LYS A 155 -15.06 -14.16 9.60
N GLN A 156 -15.43 -14.70 8.43
CA GLN A 156 -15.60 -16.15 8.25
C GLN A 156 -14.29 -16.91 8.43
N ILE A 157 -13.17 -16.39 7.88
CA ILE A 157 -11.85 -16.99 8.05
C ILE A 157 -11.45 -17.00 9.52
N ARG A 158 -11.54 -15.87 10.21
CA ARG A 158 -11.20 -15.77 11.65
C ARG A 158 -12.08 -16.66 12.53
N ALA A 159 -13.35 -16.82 12.19
CA ALA A 159 -14.27 -17.68 12.94
C ALA A 159 -13.95 -19.18 12.79
N ARG A 160 -13.50 -19.60 11.59
CA ARG A 160 -13.24 -21.00 11.27
C ARG A 160 -11.80 -21.44 11.52
N LEU A 161 -10.85 -20.51 11.38
CA LEU A 161 -9.44 -20.79 11.50
C LEU A 161 -9.01 -20.76 12.97
N LYS A 162 -9.17 -21.88 13.64
CA LYS A 162 -8.82 -22.08 15.05
C LYS A 162 -7.92 -23.30 15.18
N HIS A 163 -6.72 -23.09 15.69
CA HIS A 163 -5.78 -24.17 15.94
C HIS A 163 -4.88 -23.79 17.14
N PRO A 164 -4.51 -24.72 18.04
CA PRO A 164 -3.68 -24.41 19.21
C PRO A 164 -2.33 -23.74 18.86
N LEU A 165 -1.76 -24.05 17.70
CA LEU A 165 -0.49 -23.46 17.25
C LEU A 165 -0.62 -22.03 16.71
N ILE A 166 -1.83 -21.52 16.49
CA ILE A 166 -2.06 -20.16 16.02
C ILE A 166 -2.09 -19.22 17.22
N GLN A 167 -1.06 -18.40 17.36
CA GLN A 167 -0.99 -17.38 18.40
C GLN A 167 -1.82 -16.15 18.05
N GLU A 168 -1.78 -15.73 16.76
CA GLU A 168 -2.47 -14.54 16.29
C GLU A 168 -2.86 -14.70 14.82
N ILE A 169 -4.02 -14.15 14.42
CA ILE A 169 -4.37 -13.89 13.02
C ILE A 169 -4.29 -12.39 12.82
N ARG A 170 -3.23 -11.94 12.15
CA ARG A 170 -2.92 -10.54 11.92
C ARG A 170 -3.39 -10.11 10.53
N GLY A 171 -3.62 -8.78 10.35
CA GLY A 171 -4.01 -8.21 9.06
C GLY A 171 -5.46 -7.78 9.01
N LYS A 172 -5.95 -7.45 7.80
CA LYS A 172 -7.30 -6.93 7.54
C LYS A 172 -7.82 -7.39 6.18
N GLY A 173 -9.13 -7.63 6.09
CA GLY A 173 -9.78 -8.14 4.88
C GLY A 173 -9.22 -9.50 4.48
N LEU A 174 -8.78 -9.61 3.23
CA LEU A 174 -8.12 -10.82 2.69
C LEU A 174 -6.58 -10.73 2.72
N MET A 175 -6.02 -9.77 3.45
CA MET A 175 -4.60 -9.65 3.72
C MET A 175 -4.34 -10.13 5.16
N LEU A 176 -4.29 -11.46 5.36
CA LEU A 176 -4.19 -12.11 6.65
C LEU A 176 -2.91 -12.94 6.77
N ALA A 177 -2.24 -12.83 7.91
CA ALA A 177 -1.10 -13.66 8.30
C ALA A 177 -1.40 -14.42 9.58
N LEU A 178 -0.90 -15.64 9.66
CA LEU A 178 -0.94 -16.46 10.87
C LEU A 178 0.40 -16.36 11.58
N LEU A 179 0.38 -15.94 12.83
CA LEU A 179 1.53 -16.05 13.71
C LEU A 179 1.44 -17.41 14.41
N LEU A 180 2.43 -18.26 14.18
CA LEU A 180 2.51 -19.57 14.77
C LEU A 180 3.51 -19.58 15.93
N GLU A 181 3.34 -20.52 16.87
CA GLU A 181 4.22 -20.66 18.02
C GLU A 181 5.65 -21.04 17.61
N ASP A 182 5.80 -21.84 16.55
CA ASP A 182 7.09 -22.26 16.01
C ASP A 182 7.21 -21.93 14.52
N ALA A 183 8.21 -21.13 14.16
CA ALA A 183 8.50 -20.76 12.78
C ALA A 183 8.96 -21.94 11.90
N HIS A 184 9.41 -23.05 12.47
CA HIS A 184 9.80 -24.26 11.74
C HIS A 184 8.62 -25.04 11.15
N LEU A 185 7.39 -24.67 11.52
CA LEU A 185 6.16 -25.28 10.97
C LEU A 185 5.74 -24.69 9.61
N VAL A 186 6.50 -23.75 9.07
CA VAL A 186 6.22 -23.03 7.80
C VAL A 186 7.20 -23.51 6.74
N ASN A 187 7.20 -24.80 6.42
CA ASN A 187 7.95 -25.35 5.26
C ASN A 187 6.98 -26.02 4.29
#